data_701090bb2ddb7965cea24bdbde1bf21a
#
_entry.id   701090bb2ddb7965cea24bdbde1bf21a
#
_cell.length_a   1.000
_cell.length_b   1.000
_cell.length_c   1.000
_cell.angle_alpha   90.00
_cell.angle_beta   90.00
_cell.angle_gamma   90.00
#
_symmetry.space_group_name_H-M   'P 1'
#
loop_
_entity.id
_entity.type
_entity.pdbx_description
1 polymer ?
#
loop_
_entity_poly.entity_id
_entity_poly.type
_entity_poly.pdbx_seq_one_letter_code
_entity_poly.pdbx_strand_id
1 'polypeptide(L)'
;MKRRILIISLSIVAIASIAAALFIAPFFLNKNEKDTIIYIYPDMTEVALEDSIKARLGEDFGKKTSFMLKVLDAKAYNRTGAYLIPNGLSPYKAARKLQYGGQTGVKFIFNNVRFVDNFAERVSKRLLMEKDDLLTLLKDSAFCAKYGKTPQTISTIFQPDSYEFYWTVKPEDFVDRMYHFYNKFWNEERLAKAKALGLTPDEVATLASIVEDETAKRDERGKVARLYLNRIKTRMKLQADPTVIYAIGDYSIRRVYSYTLKTDSPYNTYLHFGLPPGPIRFVEKSTLDAVLNAPSHNYIYMCAKENFSGYHNFATSYSEHKANARRYQKELNRRGIKR
;
A
#
# COMPACT_ATOMS: atom_id res chain seq x y z
N MET A 1 -58.73 23.05 -49.80
CA MET A 1 -57.82 23.89 -48.95
C MET A 1 -57.60 23.24 -47.59
N LYS A 2 -58.60 22.93 -46.82
CA LYS A 2 -58.47 22.34 -45.47
C LYS A 2 -57.62 21.03 -45.39
N ARG A 3 -57.76 20.09 -46.35
CA ARG A 3 -56.99 18.81 -46.38
C ARG A 3 -55.52 19.04 -46.67
N ARG A 4 -55.12 19.99 -47.46
CA ARG A 4 -53.72 20.36 -47.72
C ARG A 4 -53.08 21.01 -46.50
N ILE A 5 -53.79 21.90 -45.82
CA ILE A 5 -53.34 22.51 -44.56
C ILE A 5 -53.11 21.45 -43.48
N LEU A 6 -53.99 20.49 -43.36
CA LEU A 6 -53.86 19.38 -42.40
C LEU A 6 -52.62 18.50 -42.69
N ILE A 7 -52.41 18.18 -43.98
CA ILE A 7 -51.21 17.39 -44.35
C ILE A 7 -49.90 18.16 -44.05
N ILE A 8 -49.84 19.46 -44.37
CA ILE A 8 -48.70 20.30 -44.08
C ILE A 8 -48.44 20.39 -42.57
N SER A 9 -49.50 20.60 -41.78
CA SER A 9 -49.31 20.68 -40.32
C SER A 9 -48.84 19.35 -39.72
N LEU A 10 -49.36 18.20 -40.17
CA LEU A 10 -48.92 16.87 -39.74
C LEU A 10 -47.46 16.61 -40.17
N SER A 11 -47.06 17.03 -41.35
CA SER A 11 -45.65 16.92 -41.82
C SER A 11 -44.70 17.75 -40.93
N ILE A 12 -45.09 18.97 -40.58
CA ILE A 12 -44.30 19.84 -39.70
C ILE A 12 -44.14 19.21 -38.31
N VAL A 13 -45.22 18.69 -37.75
CA VAL A 13 -45.18 17.98 -36.44
C VAL A 13 -44.30 16.73 -36.50
N ALA A 14 -44.40 15.94 -37.57
CA ALA A 14 -43.58 14.76 -37.75
C ALA A 14 -42.08 15.13 -37.89
N ILE A 15 -41.72 16.13 -38.67
CA ILE A 15 -40.33 16.61 -38.79
C ILE A 15 -39.81 17.16 -37.48
N ALA A 16 -40.60 17.94 -36.75
CA ALA A 16 -40.23 18.46 -35.44
C ALA A 16 -40.03 17.31 -34.40
N SER A 17 -40.89 16.31 -34.44
CA SER A 17 -40.78 15.13 -33.58
C SER A 17 -39.52 14.31 -33.89
N ILE A 18 -39.18 14.10 -35.15
CA ILE A 18 -37.96 13.42 -35.58
C ILE A 18 -36.72 14.22 -35.16
N ALA A 19 -36.72 15.55 -35.41
CA ALA A 19 -35.63 16.42 -35.01
C ALA A 19 -35.42 16.40 -33.46
N ALA A 20 -36.49 16.47 -32.67
CA ALA A 20 -36.46 16.36 -31.24
C ALA A 20 -35.93 14.99 -30.79
N ALA A 21 -36.38 13.91 -31.42
CA ALA A 21 -35.88 12.57 -31.13
C ALA A 21 -34.38 12.43 -31.43
N LEU A 22 -33.90 12.92 -32.55
CA LEU A 22 -32.48 12.92 -32.91
C LEU A 22 -31.64 13.77 -31.96
N PHE A 23 -32.16 14.86 -31.44
CA PHE A 23 -31.49 15.70 -30.47
C PHE A 23 -31.44 15.04 -29.09
N ILE A 24 -32.51 14.39 -28.65
CA ILE A 24 -32.65 13.78 -27.30
C ILE A 24 -32.02 12.39 -27.23
N ALA A 25 -32.12 11.60 -28.30
CA ALA A 25 -31.62 10.20 -28.31
C ALA A 25 -30.17 10.04 -27.85
N PRO A 26 -29.19 10.90 -28.20
CA PRO A 26 -27.82 10.78 -27.76
C PRO A 26 -27.63 10.81 -26.23
N PHE A 27 -28.48 11.48 -25.50
CA PHE A 27 -28.42 11.52 -24.03
C PHE A 27 -28.75 10.18 -23.37
N PHE A 28 -29.47 9.31 -24.06
CA PHE A 28 -29.94 8.02 -23.55
C PHE A 28 -29.27 6.83 -24.25
N LEU A 29 -28.84 6.97 -25.49
CA LEU A 29 -28.30 5.88 -26.31
C LEU A 29 -26.78 5.85 -26.40
N ASN A 30 -26.12 7.00 -26.37
CA ASN A 30 -24.64 7.02 -26.29
C ASN A 30 -24.16 6.27 -25.08
N LYS A 31 -23.00 5.64 -25.21
CA LYS A 31 -22.45 4.81 -24.14
C LYS A 31 -21.04 5.29 -23.77
N ASN A 32 -20.74 5.26 -22.47
CA ASN A 32 -19.38 5.38 -21.97
C ASN A 32 -18.57 4.14 -22.39
N GLU A 33 -17.34 4.32 -22.88
CA GLU A 33 -16.54 3.25 -23.48
C GLU A 33 -15.68 2.48 -22.47
N LYS A 34 -15.49 3.03 -21.27
CA LYS A 34 -14.64 2.43 -20.22
C LYS A 34 -15.11 2.81 -18.82
N ASP A 35 -14.76 1.98 -17.86
CA ASP A 35 -14.91 2.32 -16.46
C ASP A 35 -14.09 3.57 -16.11
N THR A 36 -14.76 4.59 -15.58
CA THR A 36 -14.11 5.88 -15.29
C THR A 36 -14.54 6.37 -13.91
N ILE A 37 -13.59 6.76 -13.07
CA ILE A 37 -13.87 7.36 -11.77
C ILE A 37 -13.84 8.88 -11.91
N ILE A 38 -14.93 9.53 -11.51
CA ILE A 38 -15.03 10.98 -11.35
C ILE A 38 -14.77 11.31 -9.89
N TYR A 39 -13.78 12.16 -9.63
CA TYR A 39 -13.48 12.67 -8.30
C TYR A 39 -14.11 14.05 -8.15
N ILE A 40 -14.89 14.23 -7.10
CA ILE A 40 -15.49 15.51 -6.71
C ILE A 40 -14.80 15.95 -5.43
N TYR A 41 -14.00 17.00 -5.55
CA TYR A 41 -13.22 17.56 -4.45
C TYR A 41 -14.09 18.44 -3.54
N PRO A 42 -13.67 18.68 -2.27
CA PRO A 42 -14.29 19.71 -1.45
C PRO A 42 -14.28 21.06 -2.18
N ASP A 43 -15.33 21.85 -1.98
CA ASP A 43 -15.49 23.21 -2.55
C ASP A 43 -15.37 23.32 -4.07
N MET A 44 -15.56 22.17 -4.78
CA MET A 44 -15.55 22.14 -6.23
C MET A 44 -16.74 22.95 -6.79
N THR A 45 -16.46 23.83 -7.75
CA THR A 45 -17.52 24.57 -8.44
C THR A 45 -18.20 23.70 -9.51
N GLU A 46 -19.41 24.11 -9.94
CA GLU A 46 -20.11 23.45 -11.04
C GLU A 46 -19.25 23.41 -12.32
N VAL A 47 -18.57 24.52 -12.64
CA VAL A 47 -17.71 24.62 -13.82
C VAL A 47 -16.52 23.66 -13.71
N ALA A 48 -15.88 23.62 -12.57
CA ALA A 48 -14.75 22.69 -12.33
C ALA A 48 -15.18 21.21 -12.44
N LEU A 49 -16.38 20.89 -11.96
CA LEU A 49 -16.94 19.54 -12.13
C LEU A 49 -17.22 19.23 -13.60
N GLU A 50 -17.81 20.17 -14.35
CA GLU A 50 -18.06 20.02 -15.79
C GLU A 50 -16.76 19.75 -16.55
N ASP A 51 -15.70 20.51 -16.28
CA ASP A 51 -14.38 20.33 -16.90
C ASP A 51 -13.76 18.98 -16.53
N SER A 52 -13.86 18.56 -15.27
CA SER A 52 -13.42 17.24 -14.81
C SER A 52 -14.17 16.10 -15.53
N ILE A 53 -15.49 16.23 -15.70
CA ILE A 53 -16.32 15.25 -16.41
C ILE A 53 -15.89 15.15 -17.87
N LYS A 54 -15.71 16.29 -18.58
CA LYS A 54 -15.24 16.32 -19.96
C LYS A 54 -13.87 15.69 -20.13
N ALA A 55 -12.93 16.06 -19.26
CA ALA A 55 -11.56 15.55 -19.32
C ALA A 55 -11.49 14.02 -19.12
N ARG A 56 -12.37 13.46 -18.29
CA ARG A 56 -12.34 12.04 -17.96
C ARG A 56 -13.23 11.14 -18.82
N LEU A 57 -14.40 11.63 -19.23
CA LEU A 57 -15.38 10.87 -20.02
C LEU A 57 -15.31 11.20 -21.53
N GLY A 58 -14.44 12.13 -21.92
CA GLY A 58 -14.36 12.65 -23.28
C GLY A 58 -15.31 13.83 -23.50
N GLU A 59 -14.96 14.70 -24.47
CA GLU A 59 -15.60 16.00 -24.66
C GLU A 59 -17.10 15.88 -24.96
N ASP A 60 -17.50 15.02 -25.90
CA ASP A 60 -18.89 14.89 -26.33
C ASP A 60 -19.76 14.24 -25.24
N PHE A 61 -19.33 13.09 -24.71
CA PHE A 61 -20.07 12.38 -23.66
C PHE A 61 -20.12 13.21 -22.36
N GLY A 62 -18.99 13.87 -22.02
CA GLY A 62 -18.91 14.74 -20.87
C GLY A 62 -19.84 15.94 -20.93
N LYS A 63 -19.90 16.65 -22.09
CA LYS A 63 -20.85 17.76 -22.32
C LYS A 63 -22.29 17.32 -22.13
N LYS A 64 -22.67 16.16 -22.67
CA LYS A 64 -24.02 15.62 -22.53
C LYS A 64 -24.34 15.25 -21.09
N THR A 65 -23.37 14.66 -20.36
CA THR A 65 -23.52 14.33 -18.94
C THR A 65 -23.70 15.59 -18.09
N SER A 66 -22.88 16.62 -18.31
CA SER A 66 -22.96 17.89 -17.59
C SER A 66 -24.28 18.64 -17.92
N PHE A 67 -24.72 18.62 -19.17
CA PHE A 67 -26.02 19.15 -19.54
C PHE A 67 -27.16 18.44 -18.77
N MET A 68 -27.11 17.12 -18.66
CA MET A 68 -28.12 16.35 -17.89
C MET A 68 -28.08 16.68 -16.40
N LEU A 69 -26.91 16.96 -15.82
CA LEU A 69 -26.83 17.43 -14.43
C LEU A 69 -27.57 18.76 -14.24
N LYS A 70 -27.42 19.70 -15.19
CA LYS A 70 -28.14 20.98 -15.17
C LYS A 70 -29.64 20.80 -15.33
N VAL A 71 -30.09 19.96 -16.28
CA VAL A 71 -31.53 19.65 -16.49
C VAL A 71 -32.14 18.99 -15.24
N LEU A 72 -31.39 18.19 -14.51
CA LEU A 72 -31.84 17.54 -13.29
C LEU A 72 -31.75 18.43 -12.04
N ASP A 73 -31.28 19.67 -12.17
CA ASP A 73 -30.92 20.57 -11.07
C ASP A 73 -30.04 19.88 -10.02
N ALA A 74 -29.09 19.09 -10.52
CA ALA A 74 -28.26 18.26 -9.67
C ALA A 74 -27.04 19.04 -9.18
N LYS A 75 -27.03 19.36 -7.90
CA LYS A 75 -25.86 20.02 -7.23
C LYS A 75 -24.78 18.98 -6.91
N ALA A 76 -24.39 18.18 -7.91
CA ALA A 76 -23.44 17.07 -7.72
C ALA A 76 -22.06 17.54 -7.24
N TYR A 77 -21.66 18.77 -7.56
CA TYR A 77 -20.40 19.38 -7.10
C TYR A 77 -20.30 19.48 -5.57
N ASN A 78 -21.42 19.46 -4.83
CA ASN A 78 -21.43 19.43 -3.37
C ASN A 78 -21.21 18.02 -2.76
N ARG A 79 -21.06 17.02 -3.60
CA ARG A 79 -20.96 15.62 -3.17
C ARG A 79 -19.51 15.14 -3.24
N THR A 80 -18.66 15.65 -2.36
CA THR A 80 -17.26 15.21 -2.27
C THR A 80 -17.17 13.68 -2.25
N GLY A 81 -16.35 13.11 -3.16
CA GLY A 81 -16.19 11.67 -3.26
C GLY A 81 -15.67 11.18 -4.59
N ALA A 82 -15.48 9.87 -4.70
CA ALA A 82 -15.12 9.16 -5.92
C ALA A 82 -16.33 8.37 -6.44
N TYR A 83 -16.68 8.56 -7.70
CA TYR A 83 -17.87 7.97 -8.31
C TYR A 83 -17.49 7.22 -9.58
N LEU A 84 -17.68 5.91 -9.58
CA LEU A 84 -17.47 5.07 -10.76
C LEU A 84 -18.61 5.29 -11.75
N ILE A 85 -18.27 5.67 -12.97
CA ILE A 85 -19.13 5.64 -14.15
C ILE A 85 -18.73 4.38 -14.95
N PRO A 86 -19.48 3.29 -14.82
CA PRO A 86 -19.17 2.03 -15.51
C PRO A 86 -19.26 2.17 -17.03
N ASN A 87 -18.52 1.32 -17.73
CA ASN A 87 -18.69 1.13 -19.16
C ASN A 87 -20.17 0.85 -19.52
N GLY A 88 -20.62 1.36 -20.64
CA GLY A 88 -21.99 1.13 -21.15
C GLY A 88 -23.07 2.02 -20.55
N LEU A 89 -22.77 2.93 -19.61
CA LEU A 89 -23.73 3.90 -19.10
C LEU A 89 -23.99 5.03 -20.13
N SER A 90 -25.25 5.47 -20.21
CA SER A 90 -25.60 6.66 -20.99
C SER A 90 -25.32 7.95 -20.21
N PRO A 91 -25.21 9.13 -20.89
CA PRO A 91 -25.03 10.43 -20.22
C PRO A 91 -26.08 10.71 -19.14
N TYR A 92 -27.33 10.41 -19.41
CA TYR A 92 -28.41 10.51 -18.41
C TYR A 92 -28.16 9.64 -17.17
N LYS A 93 -27.78 8.36 -17.37
CA LYS A 93 -27.50 7.45 -16.26
C LYS A 93 -26.23 7.86 -15.51
N ALA A 94 -25.22 8.38 -16.22
CA ALA A 94 -24.01 8.91 -15.60
C ALA A 94 -24.32 10.13 -14.70
N ALA A 95 -25.13 11.07 -15.20
CA ALA A 95 -25.62 12.21 -14.41
C ALA A 95 -26.39 11.75 -13.16
N ARG A 96 -27.31 10.79 -13.32
CA ARG A 96 -28.06 10.20 -12.18
C ARG A 96 -27.14 9.53 -11.17
N LYS A 97 -26.07 8.86 -11.63
CA LYS A 97 -25.07 8.25 -10.76
C LYS A 97 -24.31 9.31 -9.95
N LEU A 98 -23.94 10.40 -10.56
CA LEU A 98 -23.30 11.54 -9.87
C LEU A 98 -24.28 12.23 -8.90
N GLN A 99 -25.56 12.31 -9.25
CA GLN A 99 -26.58 12.95 -8.41
C GLN A 99 -26.96 12.14 -7.18
N TYR A 100 -27.15 10.82 -7.31
CA TYR A 100 -27.74 9.97 -6.25
C TYR A 100 -26.93 8.73 -5.91
N GLY A 101 -25.98 8.34 -6.75
CA GLY A 101 -25.18 7.14 -6.53
C GLY A 101 -24.30 7.22 -5.30
N GLY A 102 -24.04 6.08 -4.66
CA GLY A 102 -23.05 5.98 -3.58
C GLY A 102 -21.63 6.20 -4.09
N GLN A 103 -20.72 6.63 -3.21
CA GLN A 103 -19.29 6.64 -3.49
C GLN A 103 -18.81 5.23 -3.83
N THR A 104 -17.81 5.16 -4.68
CA THR A 104 -17.10 3.92 -5.02
C THR A 104 -15.80 3.86 -4.23
N GLY A 105 -15.47 2.69 -3.73
CA GLY A 105 -14.16 2.45 -3.15
C GLY A 105 -13.06 2.62 -4.19
N VAL A 106 -11.97 3.25 -3.79
CA VAL A 106 -10.76 3.36 -4.60
C VAL A 106 -9.72 2.37 -4.10
N LYS A 107 -9.05 1.72 -5.04
CA LYS A 107 -8.01 0.76 -4.74
C LYS A 107 -6.75 1.47 -4.23
N PHE A 108 -6.31 1.10 -3.03
CA PHE A 108 -5.07 1.53 -2.41
C PHE A 108 -4.11 0.34 -2.32
N ILE A 109 -2.97 0.44 -3.00
CA ILE A 109 -1.94 -0.60 -3.01
C ILE A 109 -0.66 0.02 -2.50
N PHE A 110 -0.01 -0.67 -1.56
CA PHE A 110 1.34 -0.31 -1.16
C PHE A 110 2.21 -1.55 -0.95
N ASN A 111 3.48 -1.38 -1.19
CA ASN A 111 4.54 -2.36 -0.99
C ASN A 111 5.85 -1.63 -0.73
N ASN A 112 6.84 -2.33 -0.24
CA ASN A 112 8.21 -1.83 -0.09
C ASN A 112 8.30 -0.41 0.52
N VAL A 113 7.65 -0.22 1.67
CA VAL A 113 7.71 1.02 2.46
C VAL A 113 8.60 0.78 3.68
N ARG A 114 9.38 1.79 4.06
CA ARG A 114 10.27 1.70 5.24
C ARG A 114 9.80 2.58 6.38
N PHE A 115 9.50 3.83 6.11
CA PHE A 115 9.15 4.81 7.12
C PHE A 115 7.67 5.18 7.08
N VAL A 116 7.11 5.52 8.22
CA VAL A 116 5.73 5.99 8.32
C VAL A 116 5.50 7.27 7.52
N ASP A 117 6.53 8.12 7.37
CA ASP A 117 6.48 9.33 6.55
C ASP A 117 6.24 9.02 5.06
N ASN A 118 6.95 8.02 4.52
CA ASN A 118 6.75 7.55 3.14
C ASN A 118 5.40 6.85 2.97
N PHE A 119 4.92 6.17 4.02
CA PHE A 119 3.59 5.56 4.02
C PHE A 119 2.49 6.62 3.97
N ALA A 120 2.54 7.60 4.87
CA ALA A 120 1.57 8.70 4.90
C ALA A 120 1.54 9.48 3.58
N GLU A 121 2.70 9.73 2.95
CA GLU A 121 2.78 10.33 1.62
C GLU A 121 2.10 9.47 0.54
N ARG A 122 2.25 8.15 0.57
CA ARG A 122 1.57 7.26 -0.39
C ARG A 122 0.06 7.25 -0.18
N VAL A 123 -0.39 7.32 1.06
CA VAL A 123 -1.81 7.38 1.39
C VAL A 123 -2.41 8.69 0.88
N SER A 124 -1.78 9.85 1.16
CA SER A 124 -2.27 11.16 0.73
C SER A 124 -2.29 11.34 -0.80
N LYS A 125 -1.39 10.69 -1.54
CA LYS A 125 -1.42 10.66 -3.01
C LYS A 125 -2.59 9.87 -3.59
N ARG A 126 -3.24 9.02 -2.80
CA ARG A 126 -4.29 8.13 -3.29
C ARG A 126 -5.66 8.40 -2.70
N LEU A 127 -5.71 8.86 -1.47
CA LEU A 127 -6.94 9.16 -0.70
C LEU A 127 -7.00 10.64 -0.41
N LEU A 128 -8.19 11.15 -0.15
CA LEU A 128 -8.41 12.55 0.20
C LEU A 128 -8.14 12.76 1.68
N MET A 129 -6.87 12.83 2.04
CA MET A 129 -6.41 13.22 3.37
C MET A 129 -5.02 13.84 3.26
N GLU A 130 -4.72 14.75 4.15
CA GLU A 130 -3.40 15.35 4.21
C GLU A 130 -2.39 14.37 4.83
N LYS A 131 -1.16 14.41 4.30
CA LYS A 131 -0.05 13.58 4.81
C LYS A 131 0.17 13.80 6.30
N ASP A 132 0.18 15.06 6.71
CA ASP A 132 0.54 15.45 8.07
C ASP A 132 -0.56 15.08 9.09
N ASP A 133 -1.82 15.03 8.69
CA ASP A 133 -2.92 14.56 9.54
C ASP A 133 -2.70 13.08 9.93
N LEU A 134 -2.45 12.22 8.95
CA LEU A 134 -2.16 10.82 9.22
C LEU A 134 -0.86 10.65 10.01
N LEU A 135 0.20 11.38 9.62
CA LEU A 135 1.51 11.26 10.26
C LEU A 135 1.48 11.68 11.73
N THR A 136 0.74 12.73 12.06
CA THR A 136 0.53 13.20 13.44
C THR A 136 -0.09 12.09 14.28
N LEU A 137 -1.14 11.43 13.80
CA LEU A 137 -1.77 10.31 14.49
C LEU A 137 -0.79 9.14 14.71
N LEU A 138 -0.03 8.77 13.68
CA LEU A 138 0.91 7.64 13.76
C LEU A 138 2.12 7.91 14.67
N LYS A 139 2.41 9.17 14.98
CA LYS A 139 3.46 9.59 15.93
C LYS A 139 2.92 9.88 17.32
N ASP A 140 1.60 9.98 17.51
CA ASP A 140 0.98 10.20 18.80
C ASP A 140 0.93 8.90 19.63
N SER A 141 1.59 8.90 20.77
CA SER A 141 1.63 7.76 21.68
C SER A 141 0.25 7.39 22.24
N ALA A 142 -0.60 8.37 22.52
CA ALA A 142 -1.96 8.13 23.04
C ALA A 142 -2.86 7.51 21.96
N PHE A 143 -2.72 7.95 20.71
CA PHE A 143 -3.42 7.34 19.59
C PHE A 143 -2.95 5.92 19.33
N CYS A 144 -1.64 5.68 19.27
CA CYS A 144 -1.06 4.36 19.08
C CYS A 144 -1.51 3.36 20.17
N ALA A 145 -1.58 3.82 21.43
CA ALA A 145 -2.00 3.00 22.57
C ALA A 145 -3.43 2.44 22.43
N LYS A 146 -4.33 3.08 21.68
CA LYS A 146 -5.68 2.56 21.37
C LYS A 146 -5.63 1.19 20.66
N TYR A 147 -4.56 0.92 19.94
CA TYR A 147 -4.34 -0.32 19.19
C TYR A 147 -3.34 -1.25 19.89
N GLY A 148 -2.95 -0.94 21.14
CA GLY A 148 -1.90 -1.67 21.86
C GLY A 148 -0.52 -1.50 21.22
N LYS A 149 -0.27 -0.35 20.58
CA LYS A 149 0.98 -0.04 19.88
C LYS A 149 1.70 1.15 20.51
N THR A 150 2.95 1.33 20.09
CA THR A 150 3.75 2.55 20.30
C THR A 150 4.03 3.19 18.93
N PRO A 151 4.53 4.43 18.86
CA PRO A 151 4.99 5.02 17.60
C PRO A 151 6.03 4.17 16.86
N GLN A 152 6.82 3.35 17.59
CA GLN A 152 7.80 2.44 17.00
C GLN A 152 7.18 1.17 16.40
N THR A 153 6.02 0.74 16.92
CA THR A 153 5.37 -0.51 16.51
C THR A 153 4.08 -0.30 15.71
N ILE A 154 3.55 0.92 15.62
CA ILE A 154 2.29 1.19 14.90
C ILE A 154 2.33 0.75 13.42
N SER A 155 3.51 0.78 12.81
CA SER A 155 3.70 0.33 11.43
C SER A 155 3.37 -1.15 11.23
N THR A 156 3.36 -1.97 12.28
CA THR A 156 3.00 -3.41 12.22
C THR A 156 1.55 -3.65 11.81
N ILE A 157 0.66 -2.66 12.04
CA ILE A 157 -0.74 -2.71 11.62
C ILE A 157 -0.87 -2.74 10.10
N PHE A 158 0.03 -2.04 9.39
CA PHE A 158 -0.07 -1.81 7.97
C PHE A 158 0.71 -2.87 7.19
N GLN A 159 0.02 -3.90 6.73
CA GLN A 159 0.63 -4.99 5.96
C GLN A 159 0.54 -4.67 4.46
N PRO A 160 1.66 -4.73 3.71
CA PRO A 160 1.64 -4.53 2.26
C PRO A 160 0.65 -5.46 1.56
N ASP A 161 -0.34 -4.86 0.88
CA ASP A 161 -1.39 -5.55 0.13
C ASP A 161 -2.18 -4.55 -0.72
N SER A 162 -3.29 -5.02 -1.29
CA SER A 162 -4.28 -4.22 -2.01
C SER A 162 -5.54 -4.10 -1.17
N TYR A 163 -5.91 -2.86 -0.87
CA TYR A 163 -7.07 -2.49 -0.05
C TYR A 163 -8.03 -1.64 -0.86
N GLU A 164 -9.25 -1.54 -0.39
CA GLU A 164 -10.27 -0.66 -0.96
C GLU A 164 -10.82 0.27 0.13
N PHE A 165 -10.78 1.58 -0.14
CA PHE A 165 -11.27 2.61 0.76
C PHE A 165 -12.17 3.58 0.02
N TYR A 166 -13.13 4.18 0.70
CA TYR A 166 -13.71 5.41 0.19
C TYR A 166 -12.62 6.48 0.11
N TRP A 167 -12.61 7.19 -1.01
CA TRP A 167 -11.60 8.22 -1.25
C TRP A 167 -11.55 9.30 -0.16
N THR A 168 -12.70 9.55 0.48
CA THR A 168 -12.90 10.54 1.54
C THR A 168 -12.75 9.95 2.96
N VAL A 169 -12.12 8.78 3.11
CA VAL A 169 -11.91 8.17 4.42
C VAL A 169 -11.06 9.08 5.30
N LYS A 170 -11.48 9.27 6.56
CA LYS A 170 -10.72 10.05 7.53
C LYS A 170 -9.49 9.28 8.01
N PRO A 171 -8.42 9.96 8.48
CA PRO A 171 -7.21 9.30 8.96
C PRO A 171 -7.47 8.25 10.05
N GLU A 172 -8.33 8.55 11.02
CA GLU A 172 -8.69 7.63 12.11
C GLU A 172 -9.40 6.39 11.57
N ASP A 173 -10.43 6.58 10.74
CA ASP A 173 -11.22 5.49 10.14
C ASP A 173 -10.33 4.61 9.23
N PHE A 174 -9.33 5.22 8.57
CA PHE A 174 -8.33 4.50 7.79
C PHE A 174 -7.50 3.57 8.67
N VAL A 175 -6.98 4.07 9.81
CA VAL A 175 -6.20 3.26 10.74
C VAL A 175 -7.07 2.17 11.37
N ASP A 176 -8.31 2.47 11.79
CA ASP A 176 -9.26 1.50 12.33
C ASP A 176 -9.51 0.35 11.35
N ARG A 177 -9.71 0.67 10.07
CA ARG A 177 -9.91 -0.34 9.04
C ARG A 177 -8.66 -1.15 8.77
N MET A 178 -7.48 -0.55 8.78
CA MET A 178 -6.22 -1.26 8.68
C MET A 178 -5.99 -2.19 9.88
N TYR A 179 -6.35 -1.74 11.09
CA TYR A 179 -6.30 -2.56 12.30
C TYR A 179 -7.27 -3.76 12.23
N HIS A 180 -8.44 -3.58 11.62
CA HIS A 180 -9.34 -4.70 11.36
C HIS A 180 -8.68 -5.76 10.45
N PHE A 181 -7.98 -5.36 9.38
CA PHE A 181 -7.24 -6.29 8.52
C PHE A 181 -6.07 -6.95 9.25
N TYR A 182 -5.36 -6.21 10.10
CA TYR A 182 -4.32 -6.73 10.97
C TYR A 182 -4.86 -7.84 11.89
N ASN A 183 -5.97 -7.60 12.58
CA ASN A 183 -6.60 -8.60 13.47
C ASN A 183 -7.08 -9.83 12.69
N LYS A 184 -7.59 -9.64 11.47
CA LYS A 184 -7.97 -10.76 10.59
C LYS A 184 -6.77 -11.61 10.17
N PHE A 185 -5.62 -10.99 9.95
CA PHE A 185 -4.37 -11.71 9.65
C PHE A 185 -3.88 -12.49 10.87
N TRP A 186 -3.86 -11.88 12.06
CA TRP A 186 -3.42 -12.49 13.31
C TRP A 186 -4.52 -13.37 13.92
N ASN A 187 -4.89 -14.43 13.20
CA ASN A 187 -5.83 -15.42 13.68
C ASN A 187 -5.24 -16.29 14.79
N GLU A 188 -6.06 -17.15 15.42
CA GLU A 188 -5.66 -18.01 16.53
C GLU A 188 -4.44 -18.89 16.20
N GLU A 189 -4.37 -19.44 14.98
CA GLU A 189 -3.25 -20.26 14.52
C GLU A 189 -1.93 -19.47 14.54
N ARG A 190 -1.91 -18.24 13.95
CA ARG A 190 -0.72 -17.40 13.92
C ARG A 190 -0.32 -16.91 15.29
N LEU A 191 -1.28 -16.56 16.15
CA LEU A 191 -1.03 -16.18 17.53
C LEU A 191 -0.42 -17.34 18.32
N ALA A 192 -0.93 -18.57 18.15
CA ALA A 192 -0.38 -19.77 18.77
C ALA A 192 1.08 -20.04 18.33
N LYS A 193 1.37 -19.87 17.02
CA LYS A 193 2.73 -20.01 16.48
C LYS A 193 3.69 -18.94 17.04
N ALA A 194 3.25 -17.69 17.11
CA ALA A 194 4.05 -16.61 17.72
C ALA A 194 4.37 -16.91 19.18
N LYS A 195 3.36 -17.32 19.95
CA LYS A 195 3.53 -17.75 21.36
C LYS A 195 4.49 -18.93 21.49
N ALA A 196 4.44 -19.91 20.61
CA ALA A 196 5.36 -21.05 20.59
C ALA A 196 6.83 -20.65 20.31
N LEU A 197 7.04 -19.54 19.58
CA LEU A 197 8.35 -18.93 19.38
C LEU A 197 8.79 -18.05 20.55
N GLY A 198 7.91 -17.79 21.54
CA GLY A 198 8.14 -16.85 22.63
C GLY A 198 8.10 -15.38 22.20
N LEU A 199 7.36 -15.06 21.13
CA LEU A 199 7.28 -13.73 20.56
C LEU A 199 5.86 -13.21 20.54
N THR A 200 5.71 -11.90 20.72
CA THR A 200 4.49 -11.16 20.42
C THR A 200 4.34 -10.94 18.90
N PRO A 201 3.14 -10.60 18.40
CA PRO A 201 2.95 -10.21 16.99
C PRO A 201 3.88 -9.10 16.51
N ASP A 202 4.17 -8.10 17.36
CA ASP A 202 5.06 -6.99 17.01
C ASP A 202 6.53 -7.43 16.94
N GLU A 203 6.95 -8.34 17.81
CA GLU A 203 8.29 -8.92 17.76
C GLU A 203 8.46 -9.83 16.55
N VAL A 204 7.42 -10.59 16.16
CA VAL A 204 7.42 -11.36 14.91
C VAL A 204 7.58 -10.40 13.71
N ALA A 205 6.85 -9.29 13.68
CA ALA A 205 6.96 -8.30 12.62
C ALA A 205 8.33 -7.60 12.61
N THR A 206 8.87 -7.32 13.79
CA THR A 206 10.22 -6.75 13.94
C THR A 206 11.29 -7.70 13.38
N LEU A 207 11.26 -8.98 13.78
CA LEU A 207 12.16 -9.99 13.22
C LEU A 207 11.97 -10.17 11.71
N ALA A 208 10.72 -10.23 11.25
CA ALA A 208 10.40 -10.37 9.83
C ALA A 208 10.91 -9.19 9.00
N SER A 209 10.90 -7.96 9.54
CA SER A 209 11.45 -6.79 8.86
C SER A 209 12.97 -6.89 8.63
N ILE A 210 13.69 -7.47 9.59
CA ILE A 210 15.13 -7.74 9.46
C ILE A 210 15.37 -8.83 8.41
N VAL A 211 14.63 -9.95 8.51
CA VAL A 211 14.73 -11.08 7.56
C VAL A 211 14.45 -10.65 6.13
N GLU A 212 13.46 -9.78 5.92
CA GLU A 212 13.09 -9.30 4.58
C GLU A 212 14.17 -8.45 3.93
N ASP A 213 14.93 -7.70 4.73
CA ASP A 213 16.06 -6.90 4.25
C ASP A 213 17.37 -7.70 4.12
N GLU A 214 17.50 -8.83 4.84
CA GLU A 214 18.67 -9.71 4.73
C GLU A 214 18.67 -10.53 3.44
N THR A 215 17.50 -10.98 3.00
CA THR A 215 17.44 -11.83 1.81
C THR A 215 16.26 -11.51 0.89
N ALA A 216 16.59 -11.32 -0.39
CA ALA A 216 15.58 -11.23 -1.45
C ALA A 216 14.98 -12.61 -1.80
N LYS A 217 15.60 -13.71 -1.34
CA LYS A 217 15.16 -15.09 -1.61
C LYS A 217 14.06 -15.49 -0.65
N ARG A 218 12.81 -15.51 -1.15
CA ARG A 218 11.62 -15.79 -0.31
C ARG A 218 11.67 -17.17 0.35
N ASP A 219 12.20 -18.16 -0.35
CA ASP A 219 12.36 -19.54 0.13
C ASP A 219 13.44 -19.68 1.22
N GLU A 220 14.36 -18.71 1.33
CA GLU A 220 15.38 -18.68 2.38
C GLU A 220 14.95 -17.95 3.64
N ARG A 221 13.89 -17.11 3.58
CA ARG A 221 13.46 -16.24 4.70
C ARG A 221 13.21 -17.03 5.98
N GLY A 222 12.54 -18.18 5.92
CA GLY A 222 12.30 -19.02 7.10
C GLY A 222 13.59 -19.54 7.73
N LYS A 223 14.60 -19.89 6.92
CA LYS A 223 15.90 -20.34 7.41
C LYS A 223 16.69 -19.21 8.07
N VAL A 224 16.66 -18.00 7.48
CA VAL A 224 17.26 -16.80 8.08
C VAL A 224 16.54 -16.44 9.38
N ALA A 225 15.21 -16.50 9.40
CA ALA A 225 14.43 -16.26 10.61
C ALA A 225 14.84 -17.19 11.75
N ARG A 226 14.97 -18.50 11.49
CA ARG A 226 15.42 -19.47 12.50
C ARG A 226 16.82 -19.18 13.02
N LEU A 227 17.73 -18.73 12.17
CA LEU A 227 19.07 -18.31 12.60
C LEU A 227 18.99 -17.18 13.65
N TYR A 228 18.19 -16.16 13.40
CA TYR A 228 18.03 -15.07 14.34
C TYR A 228 17.31 -15.51 15.63
N LEU A 229 16.29 -16.37 15.53
CA LEU A 229 15.66 -16.99 16.71
C LEU A 229 16.67 -17.77 17.55
N ASN A 230 17.59 -18.50 16.92
CA ASN A 230 18.66 -19.22 17.63
C ASN A 230 19.61 -18.24 18.32
N ARG A 231 19.97 -17.11 17.69
CA ARG A 231 20.80 -16.07 18.34
C ARG A 231 20.09 -15.45 19.53
N ILE A 232 18.79 -15.13 19.42
CA ILE A 232 18.00 -14.64 20.55
C ILE A 232 18.03 -15.65 21.70
N LYS A 233 17.76 -16.91 21.42
CA LYS A 233 17.75 -18.01 22.42
C LYS A 233 19.11 -18.18 23.13
N THR A 234 20.20 -18.00 22.40
CA THR A 234 21.57 -18.15 22.94
C THR A 234 22.16 -16.82 23.46
N ARG A 235 21.36 -15.75 23.55
CA ARG A 235 21.79 -14.42 23.98
C ARG A 235 22.95 -13.87 23.14
N MET A 236 22.93 -14.14 21.84
CA MET A 236 23.82 -13.51 20.86
C MET A 236 23.19 -12.24 20.31
N LYS A 237 24.01 -11.23 20.05
CA LYS A 237 23.58 -10.04 19.30
C LYS A 237 23.17 -10.45 17.88
N LEU A 238 22.12 -9.82 17.32
CA LEU A 238 21.64 -10.17 15.98
C LEU A 238 22.66 -9.77 14.90
N GLN A 239 23.35 -8.65 15.08
CA GLN A 239 24.38 -8.15 14.14
C GLN A 239 23.88 -8.13 12.71
N ALA A 240 22.70 -7.56 12.52
CA ALA A 240 22.03 -7.44 11.24
C ALA A 240 22.33 -6.06 10.63
N ASP A 241 23.08 -6.03 9.52
CA ASP A 241 23.45 -4.80 8.82
C ASP A 241 22.25 -3.89 8.50
N PRO A 242 21.08 -4.41 8.08
CA PRO A 242 19.91 -3.58 7.80
C PRO A 242 19.44 -2.72 8.99
N THR A 243 19.66 -3.18 10.21
CA THR A 243 19.27 -2.43 11.42
C THR A 243 20.18 -1.21 11.64
N VAL A 244 21.46 -1.29 11.25
CA VAL A 244 22.40 -0.17 11.29
C VAL A 244 22.06 0.85 10.21
N ILE A 245 21.76 0.38 9.00
CA ILE A 245 21.33 1.23 7.88
C ILE A 245 20.05 2.00 8.26
N TYR A 246 19.09 1.32 8.89
CA TYR A 246 17.87 1.95 9.39
C TYR A 246 18.18 3.02 10.45
N ALA A 247 19.06 2.71 11.39
CA ALA A 247 19.46 3.63 12.46
C ALA A 247 20.12 4.92 11.92
N ILE A 248 20.88 4.81 10.83
CA ILE A 248 21.52 5.95 10.14
C ILE A 248 20.48 6.73 9.30
N GLY A 249 19.46 6.04 8.75
CA GLY A 249 18.46 6.64 7.87
C GLY A 249 18.92 6.87 6.42
N ASP A 250 20.15 6.46 6.06
CA ASP A 250 20.71 6.60 4.72
C ASP A 250 20.78 5.24 4.00
N TYR A 251 19.84 5.01 3.08
CA TYR A 251 19.77 3.78 2.27
C TYR A 251 20.60 3.81 0.98
N SER A 252 21.37 4.86 0.76
CA SER A 252 22.41 4.88 -0.28
C SER A 252 23.63 4.07 0.14
N ILE A 253 23.77 3.79 1.43
CA ILE A 253 24.84 2.96 2.01
C ILE A 253 24.71 1.52 1.49
N ARG A 254 25.66 1.13 0.64
CA ARG A 254 25.75 -0.25 0.12
C ARG A 254 26.61 -1.17 0.97
N ARG A 255 27.40 -0.61 1.87
CA ARG A 255 28.31 -1.35 2.74
C ARG A 255 28.37 -0.71 4.12
N VAL A 256 28.17 -1.54 5.13
CA VAL A 256 28.35 -1.15 6.54
C VAL A 256 29.85 -1.22 6.86
N TYR A 257 30.42 -0.11 7.33
CA TYR A 257 31.81 0.00 7.73
C TYR A 257 31.93 -0.05 9.25
N SER A 258 33.16 -0.32 9.75
CA SER A 258 33.42 -0.44 11.20
C SER A 258 33.01 0.81 12.00
N TYR A 259 33.07 2.00 11.42
CA TYR A 259 32.64 3.23 12.07
C TYR A 259 31.10 3.33 12.15
N THR A 260 30.37 2.84 11.14
CA THR A 260 28.88 2.83 11.16
C THR A 260 28.32 1.82 12.15
N LEU A 261 29.05 0.75 12.46
CA LEU A 261 28.66 -0.23 13.50
C LEU A 261 28.62 0.40 14.91
N LYS A 262 29.21 1.57 15.10
CA LYS A 262 29.20 2.31 16.38
C LYS A 262 28.07 3.33 16.48
N THR A 263 27.16 3.41 15.49
CA THR A 263 26.01 4.31 15.53
C THR A 263 25.20 4.07 16.79
N ASP A 264 25.11 5.07 17.66
CA ASP A 264 24.33 5.00 18.89
C ASP A 264 22.84 5.10 18.57
N SER A 265 22.16 3.97 18.61
CA SER A 265 20.73 3.86 18.34
C SER A 265 20.20 2.57 18.93
N PRO A 266 19.00 2.57 19.54
CA PRO A 266 18.37 1.36 20.03
C PRO A 266 18.05 0.34 18.93
N TYR A 267 18.09 0.76 17.66
CA TYR A 267 17.95 -0.14 16.51
C TYR A 267 19.26 -0.85 16.14
N ASN A 268 20.42 -0.42 16.65
CA ASN A 268 21.70 -1.02 16.30
C ASN A 268 21.90 -2.37 16.98
N THR A 269 21.63 -3.45 16.27
CA THR A 269 21.78 -4.83 16.79
C THR A 269 23.22 -5.33 16.91
N TYR A 270 24.22 -4.52 16.59
CA TYR A 270 25.62 -4.74 16.95
C TYR A 270 25.93 -4.27 18.37
N LEU A 271 25.20 -3.27 18.87
CA LEU A 271 25.39 -2.72 20.21
C LEU A 271 24.42 -3.36 21.23
N HIS A 272 23.18 -3.62 20.84
CA HIS A 272 22.12 -4.08 21.70
C HIS A 272 21.80 -5.57 21.47
N PHE A 273 21.39 -6.26 22.55
CA PHE A 273 20.91 -7.64 22.51
C PHE A 273 19.40 -7.67 22.20
N GLY A 274 18.96 -8.76 21.57
CA GLY A 274 17.55 -8.98 21.27
C GLY A 274 17.08 -8.21 20.03
N LEU A 275 15.77 -8.07 19.92
CA LEU A 275 15.13 -7.33 18.83
C LEU A 275 15.19 -5.82 19.09
N PRO A 276 15.24 -4.99 18.02
CA PRO A 276 15.11 -3.55 18.17
C PRO A 276 13.68 -3.17 18.60
N PRO A 277 13.43 -1.89 18.98
CA PRO A 277 12.16 -1.42 19.52
C PRO A 277 10.94 -1.59 18.59
N GLY A 278 11.16 -1.80 17.31
CA GLY A 278 10.13 -2.00 16.31
C GLY A 278 10.71 -2.39 14.95
N PRO A 279 9.85 -2.63 13.95
CA PRO A 279 10.29 -3.05 12.63
C PRO A 279 11.04 -1.93 11.89
N ILE A 280 11.97 -2.33 11.02
CA ILE A 280 12.78 -1.43 10.18
C ILE A 280 12.15 -1.18 8.80
N ARG A 281 11.00 -1.80 8.54
CA ARG A 281 10.18 -1.62 7.34
C ARG A 281 8.78 -2.18 7.54
N PHE A 282 7.87 -1.84 6.65
CA PHE A 282 6.57 -2.51 6.52
C PHE A 282 6.76 -3.89 5.92
N VAL A 283 6.21 -4.92 6.54
CA VAL A 283 6.55 -6.33 6.28
C VAL A 283 5.49 -7.02 5.45
N GLU A 284 5.91 -7.75 4.41
CA GLU A 284 5.02 -8.63 3.64
C GLU A 284 4.44 -9.75 4.52
N LYS A 285 3.15 -10.07 4.32
CA LYS A 285 2.47 -11.20 5.00
C LYS A 285 3.22 -12.51 4.83
N SER A 286 3.79 -12.74 3.65
CA SER A 286 4.60 -13.92 3.36
C SER A 286 5.85 -14.04 4.22
N THR A 287 6.46 -12.90 4.61
CA THR A 287 7.62 -12.92 5.51
C THR A 287 7.21 -13.16 6.96
N LEU A 288 6.08 -12.60 7.39
CA LEU A 288 5.50 -12.94 8.70
C LEU A 288 5.24 -14.44 8.81
N ASP A 289 4.61 -15.04 7.80
CA ASP A 289 4.37 -16.48 7.75
C ASP A 289 5.67 -17.29 7.69
N ALA A 290 6.72 -16.80 7.01
CA ALA A 290 8.03 -17.45 6.98
C ALA A 290 8.72 -17.45 8.36
N VAL A 291 8.55 -16.40 9.16
CA VAL A 291 9.04 -16.37 10.56
C VAL A 291 8.25 -17.34 11.43
N LEU A 292 6.91 -17.30 11.34
CA LEU A 292 6.03 -18.17 12.14
C LEU A 292 6.23 -19.67 11.85
N ASN A 293 6.63 -20.00 10.63
CA ASN A 293 6.89 -21.39 10.19
C ASN A 293 8.38 -21.66 9.99
N ALA A 294 9.26 -20.93 10.66
CA ALA A 294 10.70 -21.07 10.51
C ALA A 294 11.17 -22.51 10.82
N PRO A 295 11.82 -23.21 9.85
CA PRO A 295 12.21 -24.60 9.99
C PRO A 295 13.25 -24.77 11.10
N SER A 296 13.22 -25.90 11.82
CA SER A 296 14.19 -26.17 12.89
C SER A 296 15.59 -26.42 12.32
N HIS A 297 16.60 -25.75 12.86
CA HIS A 297 18.02 -25.99 12.65
C HIS A 297 18.85 -25.27 13.73
N ASN A 298 20.17 -25.54 13.79
CA ASN A 298 21.08 -24.99 14.80
C ASN A 298 22.04 -23.92 14.26
N TYR A 299 21.82 -23.40 13.04
CA TYR A 299 22.70 -22.36 12.49
C TYR A 299 22.56 -21.06 13.28
N ILE A 300 23.70 -20.41 13.53
CA ILE A 300 23.82 -19.10 14.17
C ILE A 300 24.70 -18.12 13.37
N TYR A 301 25.29 -18.57 12.26
CA TYR A 301 26.06 -17.76 11.33
C TYR A 301 25.57 -17.96 9.91
N MET A 302 25.68 -16.91 9.11
CA MET A 302 25.47 -16.94 7.65
C MET A 302 26.43 -15.97 6.95
N CYS A 303 26.73 -16.22 5.70
CA CYS A 303 27.41 -15.30 4.79
C CYS A 303 26.94 -15.58 3.36
N ALA A 304 27.06 -14.61 2.47
CA ALA A 304 26.68 -14.77 1.08
C ALA A 304 27.45 -15.95 0.43
N LYS A 305 26.75 -16.70 -0.45
CA LYS A 305 27.38 -17.79 -1.23
C LYS A 305 28.36 -17.24 -2.25
N GLU A 306 29.47 -17.96 -2.41
CA GLU A 306 30.54 -17.64 -3.32
C GLU A 306 30.13 -17.66 -4.80
N ASN A 307 29.01 -18.31 -5.16
CA ASN A 307 28.49 -18.35 -6.53
C ASN A 307 27.65 -17.12 -6.93
N PHE A 308 27.50 -16.14 -6.01
CA PHE A 308 26.71 -14.91 -6.21
C PHE A 308 25.23 -15.16 -6.57
N SER A 309 24.67 -16.28 -6.16
CA SER A 309 23.27 -16.63 -6.40
C SER A 309 22.28 -15.77 -5.59
N GLY A 310 22.76 -14.98 -4.64
CA GLY A 310 21.96 -14.21 -3.69
C GLY A 310 21.47 -15.05 -2.50
N TYR A 311 21.89 -16.32 -2.39
CA TYR A 311 21.67 -17.19 -1.24
C TYR A 311 22.84 -17.10 -0.24
N HIS A 312 22.64 -17.69 0.95
CA HIS A 312 23.64 -17.74 2.01
C HIS A 312 24.17 -19.16 2.27
N ASN A 313 25.42 -19.23 2.71
CA ASN A 313 25.98 -20.37 3.42
C ASN A 313 25.71 -20.18 4.90
N PHE A 314 25.16 -21.19 5.53
CA PHE A 314 24.84 -21.22 6.97
C PHE A 314 25.86 -22.06 7.71
N ALA A 315 26.12 -21.72 8.98
CA ALA A 315 27.08 -22.41 9.83
C ALA A 315 26.61 -22.48 11.29
N THR A 316 26.99 -23.56 11.98
CA THR A 316 26.74 -23.74 13.42
C THR A 316 27.91 -23.26 14.28
N SER A 317 29.12 -23.18 13.71
CA SER A 317 30.32 -22.76 14.40
C SER A 317 30.99 -21.57 13.72
N TYR A 318 31.74 -20.79 14.49
CA TYR A 318 32.54 -19.66 13.97
C TYR A 318 33.65 -20.14 13.01
N SER A 319 34.20 -21.34 13.25
CA SER A 319 35.23 -21.94 12.36
C SER A 319 34.66 -22.21 10.95
N GLU A 320 33.48 -22.83 10.89
CA GLU A 320 32.77 -23.09 9.63
C GLU A 320 32.37 -21.77 8.93
N HIS A 321 31.88 -20.79 9.69
CA HIS A 321 31.57 -19.47 9.17
C HIS A 321 32.80 -18.80 8.54
N LYS A 322 33.97 -18.83 9.21
CA LYS A 322 35.22 -18.30 8.66
C LYS A 322 35.64 -19.02 7.38
N ALA A 323 35.43 -20.32 7.29
CA ALA A 323 35.71 -21.08 6.07
C ALA A 323 34.79 -20.65 4.93
N ASN A 324 33.49 -20.48 5.18
CA ASN A 324 32.52 -19.96 4.21
C ASN A 324 32.89 -18.53 3.75
N ALA A 325 33.22 -17.64 4.68
CA ALA A 325 33.60 -16.27 4.38
C ALA A 325 34.89 -16.20 3.55
N ARG A 326 35.87 -17.06 3.81
CA ARG A 326 37.10 -17.14 3.01
C ARG A 326 36.83 -17.58 1.57
N ARG A 327 35.91 -18.55 1.34
CA ARG A 327 35.52 -18.97 -0.01
C ARG A 327 34.88 -17.81 -0.77
N TYR A 328 33.96 -17.10 -0.13
CA TYR A 328 33.33 -15.94 -0.71
C TYR A 328 34.35 -14.81 -1.05
N GLN A 329 35.26 -14.50 -0.13
CA GLN A 329 36.30 -13.49 -0.35
C GLN A 329 37.27 -13.90 -1.48
N LYS A 330 37.65 -15.19 -1.56
CA LYS A 330 38.50 -15.71 -2.65
C LYS A 330 37.84 -15.50 -4.00
N GLU A 331 36.54 -15.76 -4.09
CA GLU A 331 35.79 -15.58 -5.33
C GLU A 331 35.60 -14.10 -5.71
N LEU A 332 35.40 -13.20 -4.75
CA LEU A 332 35.40 -11.75 -4.97
C LEU A 332 36.72 -11.30 -5.58
N ASN A 333 37.86 -11.74 -4.98
CA ASN A 333 39.18 -11.41 -5.47
C ASN A 333 39.43 -11.94 -6.89
N ARG A 334 39.00 -13.19 -7.17
CA ARG A 334 39.10 -13.79 -8.51
C ARG A 334 38.38 -12.98 -9.58
N ARG A 335 37.23 -12.38 -9.23
CA ARG A 335 36.46 -11.53 -10.15
C ARG A 335 36.87 -10.07 -10.16
N GLY A 336 37.90 -9.68 -9.42
CA GLY A 336 38.36 -8.31 -9.33
C GLY A 336 37.36 -7.36 -8.65
N ILE A 337 36.39 -7.90 -7.91
CA ILE A 337 35.38 -7.10 -7.19
C ILE A 337 36.04 -6.63 -5.90
N LYS A 338 36.50 -5.38 -5.89
CA LYS A 338 36.99 -4.71 -4.67
C LYS A 338 35.77 -4.28 -3.85
N ARG A 339 35.58 -4.88 -2.69
CA ARG A 339 34.56 -4.47 -1.70
C ARG A 339 35.25 -3.75 -0.54
#